data_f88bbc0949507e93399915144ecec134
#
_entry.id   f88bbc0949507e93399915144ecec134
#
_cell.length_a   1.000
_cell.length_b   1.000
_cell.length_c   1.000
_cell.angle_alpha   90.00
_cell.angle_beta   90.00
_cell.angle_gamma   90.00
#
_symmetry.space_group_name_H-M   'P 1'
#
loop_
_entity.id
_entity.type
_entity.pdbx_description
1 polymer ?
#
loop_
_entity_poly.entity_id
_entity_poly.type
_entity_poly.pdbx_seq_one_letter_code
_entity_poly.pdbx_strand_id
1 'polypeptide(L)'
;MAVLTPRAITESAASGGDRIEGSFSFKGPDRDYELNRTPTSPSQGTKCTTSLWWYPTSTIGGTANPANKGVMIGGGSDGSWALLQFYDRAIYFGNENDWCMTQGNVNDNSWMHIVLIVDTTESTAADRTQIWINGTRQTLNTGTLYDLPGQNDLYPFLNNLHKHYIGKRNNNDMNADGHISQFYFV
;
A
#
# COMPACT_ATOMS: atom_id res chain seq x y z
N MET A 1 14.79 19.12 -11.39
CA MET A 1 13.51 18.94 -12.13
C MET A 1 13.54 17.53 -12.71
N ALA A 2 12.83 16.59 -12.14
CA ALA A 2 12.81 15.21 -12.63
C ALA A 2 11.81 15.12 -13.78
N VAL A 3 12.28 14.76 -14.96
CA VAL A 3 11.44 14.50 -16.13
C VAL A 3 10.86 13.10 -15.96
N LEU A 4 9.58 13.02 -15.66
CA LEU A 4 8.83 11.76 -15.69
C LEU A 4 8.58 11.39 -17.15
N THR A 5 9.36 10.47 -17.68
CA THR A 5 9.06 9.86 -18.98
C THR A 5 8.07 8.71 -18.77
N PRO A 6 6.84 8.80 -19.26
CA PRO A 6 5.93 7.68 -19.23
C PRO A 6 6.49 6.58 -20.15
N ARG A 7 6.76 5.42 -19.58
CA ARG A 7 7.15 4.24 -20.35
C ARG A 7 5.88 3.44 -20.62
N ALA A 8 5.46 3.38 -21.86
CA ALA A 8 4.39 2.48 -22.26
C ALA A 8 4.84 1.04 -22.03
N ILE A 9 4.12 0.30 -21.24
CA ILE A 9 4.33 -1.14 -21.09
C ILE A 9 3.41 -1.80 -22.12
N THR A 10 4.02 -2.45 -23.10
CA THR A 10 3.31 -3.24 -24.10
C THR A 10 2.79 -4.51 -23.45
N GLU A 11 1.48 -4.60 -23.47
CA GLU A 11 0.64 -5.81 -23.37
C GLU A 11 0.96 -6.83 -22.27
N SER A 12 0.21 -6.74 -21.16
CA SER A 12 -0.18 -7.92 -20.42
C SER A 12 -1.58 -8.30 -20.90
N ALA A 13 -1.68 -9.26 -21.81
CA ALA A 13 -2.94 -9.80 -22.26
C ALA A 13 -3.48 -10.77 -21.21
N ALA A 14 -4.03 -10.26 -20.14
CA ALA A 14 -5.02 -10.97 -19.36
C ALA A 14 -6.36 -10.78 -20.09
N SER A 15 -6.96 -11.84 -20.53
CA SER A 15 -8.22 -11.89 -21.26
C SER A 15 -9.27 -10.99 -20.59
N GLY A 16 -9.64 -9.88 -21.23
CA GLY A 16 -10.79 -9.06 -20.86
C GLY A 16 -10.57 -8.01 -19.79
N GLY A 17 -9.35 -7.72 -19.38
CA GLY A 17 -9.03 -6.67 -18.40
C GLY A 17 -8.74 -5.32 -19.06
N ASP A 18 -9.03 -4.24 -18.35
CA ASP A 18 -8.70 -2.89 -18.76
C ASP A 18 -7.18 -2.74 -18.99
N ARG A 19 -6.83 -2.08 -20.09
CA ARG A 19 -5.44 -1.82 -20.44
C ARG A 19 -4.84 -0.80 -19.49
N ILE A 20 -3.70 -1.11 -18.90
CA ILE A 20 -2.90 -0.14 -18.14
C ILE A 20 -2.12 0.71 -19.14
N GLU A 21 -2.58 1.94 -19.36
CA GLU A 21 -2.00 2.84 -20.35
C GLU A 21 -0.77 3.62 -19.86
N GLY A 22 -0.54 3.66 -18.55
CA GLY A 22 0.62 4.32 -17.95
C GLY A 22 0.80 3.97 -16.49
N SER A 23 2.02 4.12 -16.01
CA SER A 23 2.37 3.88 -14.62
C SER A 23 3.48 4.80 -14.13
N PHE A 24 3.48 5.06 -12.83
CA PHE A 24 4.62 5.65 -12.14
C PHE A 24 5.60 4.55 -11.75
N SER A 25 6.88 4.75 -12.09
CA SER A 25 7.96 3.83 -11.73
C SER A 25 8.68 4.35 -10.50
N PHE A 26 8.76 3.51 -9.49
CA PHE A 26 9.51 3.74 -8.26
C PHE A 26 10.71 2.79 -8.27
N LYS A 27 11.89 3.29 -7.94
CA LYS A 27 13.15 2.52 -8.04
C LYS A 27 13.88 2.47 -6.71
N GLY A 28 13.37 1.67 -5.80
CA GLY A 28 14.08 1.20 -4.61
C GLY A 28 14.75 2.26 -3.74
N PRO A 29 15.65 1.81 -2.85
CA PRO A 29 16.09 2.59 -1.70
C PRO A 29 16.98 3.78 -2.03
N ASP A 30 17.61 3.78 -3.19
CA ASP A 30 18.63 4.79 -3.53
C ASP A 30 18.04 6.07 -4.14
N ARG A 31 16.73 6.15 -4.30
CA ARG A 31 16.07 7.29 -4.95
C ARG A 31 14.74 7.63 -4.28
N ASP A 32 14.65 8.81 -3.73
CA ASP A 32 13.45 9.40 -3.14
C ASP A 32 12.39 9.75 -4.20
N TYR A 33 11.83 8.73 -4.84
CA TYR A 33 10.68 8.93 -5.71
C TYR A 33 9.41 8.82 -4.85
N GLU A 34 8.72 9.92 -4.72
CA GLU A 34 7.44 9.98 -4.02
C GLU A 34 6.46 10.88 -4.76
N LEU A 35 5.18 10.54 -4.68
CA LEU A 35 4.12 11.49 -4.86
C LEU A 35 3.55 11.78 -3.48
N ASN A 36 3.30 13.04 -3.18
CA ASN A 36 2.78 13.38 -1.86
C ASN A 36 1.70 14.46 -1.90
N ARG A 37 0.89 14.46 -0.86
CA ARG A 37 -0.13 15.47 -0.59
C ARG A 37 -0.29 15.65 0.90
N THR A 38 -0.44 16.89 1.35
CA THR A 38 -0.89 17.21 2.71
C THR A 38 -2.33 17.70 2.63
N PRO A 39 -3.29 16.99 3.24
CA PRO A 39 -4.66 17.46 3.33
C PRO A 39 -4.76 18.78 4.07
N THR A 40 -5.70 19.63 3.70
CA THR A 40 -5.94 20.93 4.36
C THR A 40 -7.05 20.86 5.42
N SER A 41 -7.78 19.76 5.44
CA SER A 41 -8.83 19.50 6.45
C SER A 41 -8.78 18.02 6.85
N PRO A 42 -9.06 17.70 8.11
CA PRO A 42 -9.14 16.31 8.55
C PRO A 42 -10.34 15.62 7.90
N SER A 43 -10.16 14.37 7.51
CA SER A 43 -11.23 13.47 7.10
C SER A 43 -11.66 12.57 8.27
N GLN A 44 -12.59 11.66 8.02
CA GLN A 44 -12.92 10.62 9.02
C GLN A 44 -11.76 9.63 9.13
N GLY A 45 -11.09 9.58 10.28
CA GLY A 45 -9.93 8.72 10.51
C GLY A 45 -10.24 7.24 10.69
N THR A 46 -11.50 6.84 10.53
CA THR A 46 -11.97 5.47 10.77
C THR A 46 -12.27 4.72 9.48
N LYS A 47 -12.36 5.40 8.33
CA LYS A 47 -12.76 4.76 7.07
C LYS A 47 -11.93 5.25 5.90
N CYS A 48 -11.52 4.33 5.04
CA CYS A 48 -11.02 4.65 3.70
C CYS A 48 -11.14 3.46 2.76
N THR A 49 -11.06 3.76 1.48
CA THR A 49 -10.81 2.76 0.43
C THR A 49 -9.63 3.23 -0.42
N THR A 50 -8.68 2.34 -0.62
CA THR A 50 -7.57 2.55 -1.55
C THR A 50 -7.64 1.49 -2.63
N SER A 51 -7.51 1.89 -3.89
CA SER A 51 -7.46 0.99 -5.05
C SER A 51 -6.29 1.38 -5.93
N LEU A 52 -5.48 0.40 -6.35
CA LEU A 52 -4.34 0.62 -7.23
C LEU A 52 -3.96 -0.64 -8.00
N TRP A 53 -3.30 -0.45 -9.13
CA TRP A 53 -2.53 -1.49 -9.78
C TRP A 53 -1.08 -1.41 -9.34
N TRP A 54 -0.53 -2.53 -8.92
CA TRP A 54 0.85 -2.69 -8.48
C TRP A 54 1.58 -3.74 -9.29
N TYR A 55 2.80 -3.43 -9.71
CA TYR A 55 3.74 -4.37 -10.30
C TYR A 55 5.08 -4.27 -9.58
N PRO A 56 5.48 -5.25 -8.77
CA PRO A 56 6.79 -5.29 -8.14
C PRO A 56 7.88 -5.56 -9.18
N THR A 57 9.01 -4.85 -9.11
CA THR A 57 10.15 -5.05 -10.04
C THR A 57 11.24 -5.93 -9.48
N SER A 58 11.19 -6.21 -8.20
CA SER A 58 12.12 -7.12 -7.54
C SER A 58 11.36 -8.00 -6.55
N THR A 59 11.92 -9.17 -6.27
CA THR A 59 11.47 -9.98 -5.13
C THR A 59 11.80 -9.20 -3.86
N ILE A 60 10.87 -8.40 -3.43
CA ILE A 60 11.00 -7.63 -2.19
C ILE A 60 10.72 -8.59 -1.05
N GLY A 61 11.75 -9.26 -0.62
CA GLY A 61 11.69 -10.22 0.46
C GLY A 61 13.07 -10.78 0.75
N GLY A 62 13.37 -10.88 2.00
CA GLY A 62 14.63 -11.38 2.48
C GLY A 62 15.25 -10.46 3.53
N THR A 63 15.96 -11.03 4.46
CA THR A 63 16.60 -10.38 5.59
C THR A 63 17.70 -9.38 5.22
N ALA A 64 18.00 -9.24 3.92
CA ALA A 64 19.20 -8.54 3.48
C ALA A 64 19.06 -7.01 3.43
N ASN A 65 17.85 -6.46 3.26
CA ASN A 65 17.69 -5.00 3.32
C ASN A 65 16.25 -4.61 3.73
N PRO A 66 16.04 -4.24 5.00
CA PRO A 66 14.74 -3.78 5.47
C PRO A 66 14.25 -2.47 4.82
N ALA A 67 15.12 -1.74 4.12
CA ALA A 67 14.77 -0.54 3.40
C ALA A 67 13.99 -0.79 2.09
N ASN A 68 14.05 -2.01 1.54
CA ASN A 68 13.34 -2.38 0.31
C ASN A 68 11.98 -3.00 0.60
N LYS A 69 11.13 -2.27 1.26
CA LYS A 69 9.76 -2.71 1.50
C LYS A 69 8.85 -1.95 0.54
N GLY A 70 8.34 -2.59 -0.48
CA GLY A 70 7.51 -1.98 -1.51
C GLY A 70 6.30 -1.20 -0.98
N VAL A 71 6.54 -0.07 -0.34
CA VAL A 71 5.48 0.77 0.23
C VAL A 71 4.71 1.43 -0.89
N MET A 72 3.47 1.01 -1.06
CA MET A 72 2.56 1.54 -2.06
C MET A 72 1.97 2.87 -1.62
N ILE A 73 1.52 2.93 -0.38
CA ILE A 73 1.01 4.15 0.25
C ILE A 73 1.46 4.20 1.71
N GLY A 74 1.81 5.36 2.17
CA GLY A 74 2.14 5.63 3.56
C GLY A 74 1.71 7.02 3.99
N GLY A 75 1.71 7.26 5.27
CA GLY A 75 1.40 8.57 5.83
C GLY A 75 1.62 8.60 7.32
N GLY A 76 1.63 9.81 7.85
CA GLY A 76 1.88 10.05 9.26
C GLY A 76 3.15 10.85 9.51
N SER A 77 3.56 10.91 10.76
CA SER A 77 4.79 11.52 11.25
C SER A 77 5.73 10.47 11.83
N ASP A 78 6.94 10.88 12.20
CA ASP A 78 7.82 10.03 13.00
C ASP A 78 7.13 9.69 14.32
N GLY A 79 7.02 8.41 14.64
CA GLY A 79 6.33 7.93 15.83
C GLY A 79 4.80 7.83 15.72
N SER A 80 4.21 8.07 14.55
CA SER A 80 2.77 7.79 14.30
C SER A 80 2.55 7.67 12.80
N TRP A 81 2.62 6.47 12.28
CA TRP A 81 2.54 6.20 10.84
C TRP A 81 1.65 4.99 10.54
N ALA A 82 1.15 4.95 9.33
CA ALA A 82 0.51 3.77 8.77
C ALA A 82 0.92 3.59 7.32
N LEU A 83 0.84 2.37 6.84
CA LEU A 83 1.19 2.07 5.45
C LEU A 83 0.49 0.83 4.89
N LEU A 84 0.42 0.78 3.57
CA LEU A 84 0.14 -0.41 2.78
C LEU A 84 1.42 -0.76 2.01
N GLN A 85 1.92 -1.98 2.17
CA GLN A 85 3.18 -2.39 1.55
C GLN A 85 3.13 -3.81 0.97
N PHE A 86 3.95 -4.04 -0.04
CA PHE A 86 4.31 -5.37 -0.51
C PHE A 86 5.65 -5.76 0.11
N TYR A 87 5.69 -6.88 0.81
CA TYR A 87 6.90 -7.39 1.43
C TYR A 87 6.83 -8.91 1.55
N ASP A 88 7.90 -9.62 1.21
CA ASP A 88 8.00 -11.08 1.30
C ASP A 88 6.80 -11.81 0.67
N ARG A 89 6.40 -11.37 -0.52
CA ARG A 89 5.28 -11.93 -1.29
C ARG A 89 3.93 -11.88 -0.57
N ALA A 90 3.76 -10.94 0.34
CA ALA A 90 2.50 -10.66 1.00
C ALA A 90 2.17 -9.16 0.94
N ILE A 91 0.90 -8.83 1.06
CA ILE A 91 0.46 -7.46 1.25
C ILE A 91 0.25 -7.24 2.74
N TYR A 92 0.92 -6.23 3.26
CA TYR A 92 0.83 -5.79 4.65
C TYR A 92 0.07 -4.47 4.72
N PHE A 93 -0.76 -4.35 5.74
CA PHE A 93 -1.38 -3.09 6.13
C PHE A 93 -1.30 -2.94 7.64
N GLY A 94 -1.03 -1.73 8.09
CA GLY A 94 -1.01 -1.44 9.52
C GLY A 94 -0.35 -0.12 9.88
N ASN A 95 -0.19 0.05 11.19
CA ASN A 95 0.48 1.17 11.82
C ASN A 95 1.58 0.66 12.75
N GLU A 96 2.07 1.46 13.67
CA GLU A 96 3.11 1.08 14.63
C GLU A 96 2.74 -0.10 15.53
N ASN A 97 1.46 -0.24 15.85
CA ASN A 97 0.98 -1.17 16.87
C ASN A 97 0.25 -2.37 16.26
N ASP A 98 -0.50 -2.13 15.19
CA ASP A 98 -1.42 -3.09 14.62
C ASP A 98 -1.05 -3.39 13.17
N TRP A 99 -0.71 -4.64 12.89
CA TRP A 99 -0.34 -5.11 11.57
C TRP A 99 -1.18 -6.30 11.15
N CYS A 100 -1.62 -6.31 9.92
CA CYS A 100 -2.14 -7.50 9.29
C CYS A 100 -1.44 -7.77 7.96
N MET A 101 -1.44 -9.02 7.53
CA MET A 101 -0.88 -9.42 6.26
C MET A 101 -1.71 -10.50 5.59
N THR A 102 -1.65 -10.56 4.27
CA THR A 102 -2.28 -11.67 3.53
C THR A 102 -1.56 -12.98 3.79
N GLN A 103 -2.31 -14.09 3.89
CA GLN A 103 -1.73 -15.43 4.11
C GLN A 103 -1.12 -16.06 2.88
N GLY A 104 -1.52 -15.66 1.69
CA GLY A 104 -1.07 -16.26 0.45
C GLY A 104 0.21 -15.63 -0.09
N ASN A 105 0.95 -16.40 -0.88
CA ASN A 105 2.02 -15.86 -1.69
C ASN A 105 1.43 -15.08 -2.87
N VAL A 106 1.68 -13.80 -2.89
CA VAL A 106 1.30 -12.92 -3.98
C VAL A 106 2.33 -13.07 -5.11
N ASN A 107 1.86 -13.10 -6.36
CA ASN A 107 2.76 -13.21 -7.50
C ASN A 107 3.58 -11.92 -7.67
N ASP A 108 4.90 -12.05 -7.72
CA ASP A 108 5.86 -10.96 -7.76
C ASP A 108 6.30 -10.53 -9.17
N ASN A 109 5.72 -11.11 -10.22
CA ASN A 109 6.10 -10.83 -11.62
C ASN A 109 4.90 -10.49 -12.51
N SER A 110 3.87 -9.90 -11.94
CA SER A 110 2.67 -9.53 -12.69
C SER A 110 1.99 -8.32 -12.08
N TRP A 111 1.20 -7.64 -12.90
CA TRP A 111 0.29 -6.63 -12.42
C TRP A 111 -0.77 -7.24 -11.50
N MET A 112 -0.99 -6.59 -10.39
CA MET A 112 -2.01 -6.94 -9.40
C MET A 112 -2.91 -5.75 -9.15
N HIS A 113 -4.21 -5.96 -9.21
CA HIS A 113 -5.19 -5.00 -8.71
C HIS A 113 -5.34 -5.22 -7.20
N ILE A 114 -5.00 -4.22 -6.42
CA ILE A 114 -5.08 -4.27 -4.96
C ILE A 114 -6.15 -3.27 -4.50
N VAL A 115 -7.06 -3.74 -3.67
CA VAL A 115 -8.02 -2.89 -2.97
C VAL A 115 -7.87 -3.11 -1.48
N LEU A 116 -7.62 -2.03 -0.75
CA LEU A 116 -7.66 -1.98 0.71
C LEU A 116 -8.94 -1.25 1.12
N ILE A 117 -9.72 -1.88 1.98
CA ILE A 117 -10.88 -1.27 2.64
C ILE A 117 -10.59 -1.25 4.13
N VAL A 118 -10.68 -0.10 4.75
CA VAL A 118 -10.59 0.07 6.20
C VAL A 118 -11.88 0.70 6.69
N ASP A 119 -12.53 0.06 7.63
CA ASP A 119 -13.67 0.59 8.38
C ASP A 119 -13.57 0.12 9.83
N THR A 120 -12.87 0.88 10.66
CA THR A 120 -12.66 0.52 12.07
C THR A 120 -13.94 0.63 12.90
N THR A 121 -15.01 1.20 12.37
CA THR A 121 -16.30 1.26 13.07
C THR A 121 -17.05 -0.08 13.09
N GLU A 122 -16.63 -1.05 12.27
CA GLU A 122 -17.23 -2.37 12.22
C GLU A 122 -17.09 -3.10 13.55
N SER A 123 -18.17 -3.77 13.96
CA SER A 123 -18.19 -4.55 15.20
C SER A 123 -17.34 -5.83 15.09
N THR A 124 -17.32 -6.43 13.90
CA THR A 124 -16.54 -7.64 13.61
C THR A 124 -15.11 -7.25 13.26
N ALA A 125 -14.13 -7.68 14.04
CA ALA A 125 -12.73 -7.34 13.81
C ALA A 125 -12.23 -7.69 12.39
N ALA A 126 -12.63 -8.85 11.87
CA ALA A 126 -12.24 -9.30 10.53
C ALA A 126 -12.79 -8.42 9.38
N ASP A 127 -13.79 -7.60 9.64
CA ASP A 127 -14.37 -6.70 8.63
C ASP A 127 -13.80 -5.29 8.71
N ARG A 128 -13.04 -4.96 9.77
CA ARG A 128 -12.41 -3.65 9.92
C ARG A 128 -11.30 -3.38 8.93
N THR A 129 -10.64 -4.45 8.45
CA THR A 129 -9.63 -4.36 7.40
C THR A 129 -9.87 -5.48 6.40
N GLN A 130 -9.96 -5.11 5.12
CA GLN A 130 -10.10 -6.07 4.04
C GLN A 130 -9.08 -5.75 2.95
N ILE A 131 -8.34 -6.77 2.53
CA ILE A 131 -7.43 -6.69 1.38
C ILE A 131 -7.98 -7.59 0.29
N TRP A 132 -8.15 -7.04 -0.89
CA TRP A 132 -8.60 -7.74 -2.09
C TRP A 132 -7.48 -7.72 -3.12
N ILE A 133 -7.19 -8.86 -3.73
CA ILE A 133 -6.21 -8.97 -4.81
C ILE A 133 -6.91 -9.60 -6.01
N ASN A 134 -6.89 -8.90 -7.14
CA ASN A 134 -7.53 -9.32 -8.39
C ASN A 134 -9.00 -9.76 -8.18
N GLY A 135 -9.74 -8.98 -7.39
CA GLY A 135 -11.14 -9.22 -7.09
C GLY A 135 -11.43 -10.32 -6.06
N THR A 136 -10.40 -10.92 -5.46
CA THR A 136 -10.56 -11.95 -4.44
C THR A 136 -10.17 -11.42 -3.06
N ARG A 137 -11.10 -11.47 -2.09
CA ARG A 137 -10.81 -11.13 -0.69
C ARG A 137 -9.78 -12.10 -0.11
N GLN A 138 -8.75 -11.53 0.50
CA GLN A 138 -7.68 -12.32 1.11
C GLN A 138 -7.98 -12.66 2.55
N THR A 139 -7.57 -13.85 2.98
CA THR A 139 -7.49 -14.19 4.39
C THR A 139 -6.30 -13.47 5.01
N LEU A 140 -6.50 -12.80 6.12
CA LEU A 140 -5.44 -12.09 6.84
C LEU A 140 -4.90 -12.95 7.97
N ASN A 141 -3.59 -12.92 8.15
CA ASN A 141 -2.95 -13.45 9.34
C ASN A 141 -3.25 -12.55 10.53
N THR A 142 -3.67 -13.19 11.62
CA THR A 142 -3.86 -12.57 12.92
C THR A 142 -3.16 -13.44 13.96
N GLY A 143 -2.65 -12.87 15.03
CA GLY A 143 -1.98 -13.61 16.10
C GLY A 143 -0.93 -12.77 16.80
N THR A 144 -0.03 -13.38 17.55
CA THR A 144 0.87 -12.70 18.50
C THR A 144 1.71 -11.55 17.92
N LEU A 145 1.93 -11.55 16.59
CA LEU A 145 2.69 -10.50 15.88
C LEU A 145 1.82 -9.70 14.90
N TYR A 146 0.57 -10.11 14.71
CA TYR A 146 -0.33 -9.51 13.73
C TYR A 146 -1.67 -9.31 14.39
N ASP A 147 -2.12 -8.07 14.45
CA ASP A 147 -3.42 -7.73 15.01
C ASP A 147 -4.24 -6.92 14.02
N LEU A 148 -5.55 -7.00 14.16
CA LEU A 148 -6.49 -6.20 13.41
C LEU A 148 -6.77 -4.91 14.19
N PRO A 149 -7.12 -3.81 13.50
CA PRO A 149 -7.46 -2.57 14.18
C PRO A 149 -8.49 -2.77 15.28
N GLY A 150 -8.32 -2.11 16.40
CA GLY A 150 -9.35 -1.95 17.42
C GLY A 150 -10.59 -1.27 16.86
N GLN A 151 -11.74 -1.44 17.50
CA GLN A 151 -12.95 -0.74 17.09
C GLN A 151 -12.80 0.77 17.32
N ASN A 152 -13.10 1.56 16.29
CA ASN A 152 -12.94 3.01 16.25
C ASN A 152 -11.50 3.53 16.33
N ASP A 153 -10.51 2.69 16.06
CA ASP A 153 -9.13 3.14 15.93
C ASP A 153 -8.96 4.14 14.78
N LEU A 154 -8.09 5.11 15.01
CA LEU A 154 -7.76 6.15 14.05
C LEU A 154 -6.44 5.84 13.38
N TYR A 155 -6.44 5.83 12.05
CA TYR A 155 -5.20 5.64 11.29
C TYR A 155 -4.59 6.97 10.86
N PRO A 156 -3.29 7.18 11.04
CA PRO A 156 -2.62 8.46 10.77
C PRO A 156 -2.83 8.99 9.36
N PHE A 157 -2.84 8.15 8.34
CA PHE A 157 -3.02 8.62 6.97
C PHE A 157 -4.49 8.77 6.54
N LEU A 158 -5.44 8.40 7.39
CA LEU A 158 -6.87 8.55 7.10
C LEU A 158 -7.44 9.86 7.61
N ASN A 159 -6.88 10.42 8.65
CA ASN A 159 -7.52 11.50 9.41
C ASN A 159 -6.63 12.71 9.63
N ASN A 160 -5.43 12.75 9.10
CA ASN A 160 -4.49 13.75 9.56
C ASN A 160 -4.14 14.78 8.51
N LEU A 161 -3.86 15.99 9.01
CA LEU A 161 -3.14 17.03 8.29
C LEU A 161 -1.68 16.63 8.00
N HIS A 162 -1.32 15.36 8.22
CA HIS A 162 -0.02 14.82 7.89
C HIS A 162 0.10 14.55 6.39
N LYS A 163 1.33 14.59 5.93
CA LYS A 163 1.64 14.29 4.54
C LYS A 163 1.33 12.82 4.25
N HIS A 164 0.60 12.59 3.16
CA HIS A 164 0.38 11.28 2.57
C HIS A 164 1.37 11.07 1.45
N TYR A 165 1.85 9.85 1.29
CA TYR A 165 2.85 9.48 0.31
C TYR A 165 2.37 8.31 -0.53
N ILE A 166 2.64 8.34 -1.81
CA ILE A 166 2.59 7.18 -2.70
C ILE A 166 4.04 6.83 -3.03
N GLY A 167 4.40 5.57 -2.85
CA GLY A 167 5.75 5.08 -3.08
C GLY A 167 6.71 5.19 -1.90
N LYS A 168 6.24 5.68 -0.73
CA LYS A 168 7.08 5.88 0.44
C LYS A 168 6.27 5.79 1.74
N ARG A 169 6.92 5.48 2.87
CA ARG A 169 6.26 5.46 4.19
C ARG A 169 6.07 6.86 4.77
N ASN A 170 7.17 7.50 5.06
CA ASN A 170 7.31 8.87 5.57
C ASN A 170 8.71 9.38 5.19
N ASN A 171 9.39 10.09 6.06
CA ASN A 171 10.62 10.79 5.70
C ASN A 171 11.82 9.93 5.31
N ASN A 172 11.94 8.63 5.64
CA ASN A 172 13.31 8.12 5.68
C ASN A 172 13.66 6.77 5.07
N ASP A 173 12.80 5.73 5.00
CA ASP A 173 13.48 4.46 4.86
C ASP A 173 12.76 3.31 4.15
N MET A 174 11.55 3.53 3.74
CA MET A 174 10.78 2.49 3.07
C MET A 174 10.22 3.02 1.77
N ASN A 175 10.87 2.68 0.67
CA ASN A 175 10.50 3.12 -0.66
C ASN A 175 9.86 1.99 -1.45
N ALA A 176 9.00 2.34 -2.40
CA ALA A 176 8.51 1.41 -3.39
C ALA A 176 9.61 0.98 -4.36
N ASP A 177 9.60 -0.28 -4.76
CA ASP A 177 10.36 -0.78 -5.90
C ASP A 177 9.41 -1.50 -6.83
N GLY A 178 8.89 -0.77 -7.80
CA GLY A 178 7.85 -1.28 -8.67
C GLY A 178 7.14 -0.17 -9.46
N HIS A 179 6.00 -0.55 -10.00
CA HIS A 179 5.16 0.37 -10.77
C HIS A 179 3.76 0.46 -10.14
N ILE A 180 3.23 1.68 -10.08
CA ILE A 180 1.85 1.96 -9.63
C ILE A 180 1.08 2.62 -10.77
N SER A 181 -0.13 2.16 -11.00
CA SER A 181 -1.07 2.75 -11.94
C SER A 181 -2.47 2.82 -11.34
N GLN A 182 -3.30 3.72 -11.88
CA GLN A 182 -4.71 3.86 -11.52
C GLN A 182 -4.93 3.91 -10.00
N PHE A 183 -4.22 4.81 -9.33
CA PHE A 183 -4.31 4.98 -7.89
C PHE A 183 -5.52 5.84 -7.52
N TYR A 184 -6.37 5.30 -6.66
CA TYR A 184 -7.54 5.96 -6.07
C TYR A 184 -7.49 5.86 -4.55
N PHE A 185 -7.86 6.93 -3.88
CA PHE A 185 -7.96 7.01 -2.43
C PHE A 185 -9.19 7.85 -2.06
N VAL A 186 -10.14 7.25 -1.33
CA VAL A 186 -11.39 7.86 -0.87
C VAL A 186 -11.70 7.53 0.59
#